data_bcbc20fdf6b1117adaaf95f3b7289449
#
_entry.id   bcbc20fdf6b1117adaaf95f3b7289449
#
_cell.length_a   1.000
_cell.length_b   1.000
_cell.length_c   1.000
_cell.angle_alpha   90.00
_cell.angle_beta   90.00
_cell.angle_gamma   90.00
#
_symmetry.space_group_name_H-M   'P 1'
#
loop_
_entity.id
_entity.type
_entity.pdbx_description
1 polymer ?
#
loop_
_entity_poly.entity_id
_entity_poly.type
_entity_poly.pdbx_seq_one_letter_code
_entity_poly.pdbx_strand_id
1 'polypeptide(L)'
;MLNTGLRTGEVLGLINSDIDLENRVMHLNRGVKEISKRDGVTAEKGREVRVGKLKSATSKRDVPLNDTAIEMILDLRNEFYFGEDSPLIPDENGDFTRPVNFRKRYYRILKAAGIETKGLHSLRHTFATNLVNGIKQANGTIKSLTPRQVADLLGHTTSEITEMYYVKRDLTKLN
;
A
#
# COMPACT_ATOMS: atom_id res chain seq x y z
N MET A 1 1.16 3.39 -2.45
CA MET A 1 -0.14 3.33 -1.72
C MET A 1 -1.21 4.16 -2.41
N LEU A 2 -0.95 5.43 -2.75
CA LEU A 2 -1.95 6.30 -3.39
C LEU A 2 -2.33 5.83 -4.80
N ASN A 3 -1.39 5.22 -5.55
CA ASN A 3 -1.59 4.72 -6.92
C ASN A 3 -1.78 3.20 -7.03
N THR A 4 -1.71 2.46 -5.93
CA THR A 4 -1.78 0.99 -5.92
C THR A 4 -2.73 0.43 -4.88
N GLY A 5 -3.22 1.26 -3.97
CA GLY A 5 -4.12 0.85 -2.90
C GLY A 5 -3.52 -0.12 -1.87
N LEU A 6 -2.22 -0.36 -1.88
CA LEU A 6 -1.56 -1.30 -0.98
C LEU A 6 -1.68 -0.91 0.50
N ARG A 7 -1.72 -1.92 1.37
CA ARG A 7 -1.52 -1.72 2.82
C ARG A 7 -0.05 -1.42 3.11
N THR A 8 0.24 -0.68 4.17
CA THR A 8 1.62 -0.35 4.57
C THR A 8 2.51 -1.59 4.64
N GLY A 9 2.03 -2.66 5.30
CA GLY A 9 2.81 -3.89 5.40
C GLY A 9 3.03 -4.61 4.07
N GLU A 10 2.12 -4.49 3.11
CA GLU A 10 2.28 -5.01 1.75
C GLU A 10 3.36 -4.23 1.01
N VAL A 11 3.32 -2.89 1.05
CA VAL A 11 4.33 -2.02 0.44
C VAL A 11 5.74 -2.32 0.96
N LEU A 12 5.87 -2.45 2.28
CA LEU A 12 7.15 -2.71 2.94
C LEU A 12 7.64 -4.16 2.76
N GLY A 13 6.76 -5.06 2.33
CA GLY A 13 7.10 -6.46 2.05
C GLY A 13 7.53 -6.72 0.61
N LEU A 14 7.46 -5.72 -0.28
CA LEU A 14 7.86 -5.87 -1.67
C LEU A 14 9.38 -6.02 -1.81
N ILE A 15 9.79 -6.92 -2.69
CA ILE A 15 11.16 -7.01 -3.20
C ILE A 15 11.18 -6.69 -4.70
N ASN A 16 12.35 -6.47 -5.25
CA ASN A 16 12.47 -6.05 -6.65
C ASN A 16 11.90 -7.09 -7.63
N SER A 17 12.09 -8.39 -7.39
CA SER A 17 11.54 -9.46 -8.22
C SER A 17 10.00 -9.61 -8.15
N ASP A 18 9.31 -8.92 -7.24
CA ASP A 18 7.85 -8.87 -7.25
C ASP A 18 7.28 -7.92 -8.32
N ILE A 19 8.14 -7.14 -9.00
CA ILE A 19 7.73 -6.11 -9.97
C ILE A 19 8.01 -6.59 -11.38
N ASP A 20 6.95 -6.89 -12.11
CA ASP A 20 6.97 -7.17 -13.54
C ASP A 20 6.64 -5.88 -14.31
N LEU A 21 7.68 -5.20 -14.78
CA LEU A 21 7.53 -3.94 -15.54
C LEU A 21 7.02 -4.18 -16.95
N GLU A 22 7.34 -5.35 -17.55
CA GLU A 22 6.93 -5.69 -18.91
C GLU A 22 5.42 -5.89 -18.97
N ASN A 23 4.86 -6.66 -18.04
CA ASN A 23 3.42 -6.88 -17.93
C ASN A 23 2.70 -5.83 -17.08
N ARG A 24 3.43 -4.87 -16.51
CA ARG A 24 2.90 -3.77 -15.67
C ARG A 24 2.12 -4.28 -14.46
N VAL A 25 2.68 -5.26 -13.78
CA VAL A 25 2.05 -5.95 -12.65
C VAL A 25 3.00 -6.03 -11.47
N MET A 26 2.44 -5.98 -10.29
CA MET A 26 3.11 -6.18 -9.02
C MET A 26 2.49 -7.41 -8.32
N HIS A 27 3.32 -8.39 -7.97
CA HIS A 27 2.92 -9.64 -7.33
C HIS A 27 3.00 -9.53 -5.81
N LEU A 28 1.88 -9.53 -5.11
CA LEU A 28 1.85 -9.45 -3.65
C LEU A 28 1.96 -10.83 -3.02
N ASN A 29 3.14 -11.16 -2.49
CA ASN A 29 3.45 -12.46 -1.91
C ASN A 29 3.66 -12.42 -0.39
N ARG A 30 4.07 -11.27 0.15
CA ARG A 30 4.48 -11.12 1.55
C ARG A 30 4.07 -9.78 2.13
N GLY A 31 4.23 -9.65 3.43
CA GLY A 31 4.02 -8.39 4.13
C GLY A 31 4.90 -8.28 5.36
N VAL A 32 5.20 -7.06 5.75
CA VAL A 32 5.98 -6.72 6.95
C VAL A 32 5.06 -6.34 8.09
N LYS A 33 5.31 -6.90 9.27
CA LYS A 33 4.63 -6.57 10.52
C LYS A 33 5.66 -6.30 11.60
N GLU A 34 5.30 -5.45 12.55
CA GLU A 34 6.07 -5.24 13.77
C GLU A 34 5.36 -5.96 14.92
N ILE A 35 6.06 -6.87 15.58
CA ILE A 35 5.55 -7.64 16.71
C ILE A 35 6.35 -7.28 17.97
N SER A 36 5.65 -7.16 19.10
CA SER A 36 6.31 -7.04 20.40
C SER A 36 6.89 -8.40 20.79
N LYS A 37 8.16 -8.47 21.08
CA LYS A 37 8.75 -9.63 21.76
C LYS A 37 8.14 -9.68 23.17
N ARG A 38 7.39 -10.71 23.46
CA ARG A 38 7.00 -11.08 24.82
C ARG A 38 7.94 -12.20 25.25
N ASP A 39 9.14 -11.87 25.68
CA ASP A 39 9.98 -12.83 26.37
C ASP A 39 9.48 -12.88 27.82
N GLY A 40 9.05 -14.07 28.26
CA GLY A 40 8.43 -14.27 29.57
C GLY A 40 9.37 -14.10 30.77
N VAL A 41 10.61 -13.66 30.59
CA VAL A 41 11.64 -13.63 31.64
C VAL A 41 12.41 -12.31 31.74
N THR A 42 12.48 -11.49 30.70
CA THR A 42 13.15 -10.19 30.76
C THR A 42 12.27 -9.07 30.21
N ALA A 43 12.14 -7.98 31.00
CA ALA A 43 11.31 -6.82 30.71
C ALA A 43 11.82 -5.95 29.54
N GLU A 44 12.63 -6.44 28.65
CA GLU A 44 13.04 -5.73 27.45
C GLU A 44 11.90 -5.75 26.42
N LYS A 45 11.19 -4.62 26.34
CA LYS A 45 10.19 -4.36 25.31
C LYS A 45 10.83 -4.20 23.92
N GLY A 46 11.37 -5.30 23.39
CA GLY A 46 11.89 -5.37 22.03
C GLY A 46 10.72 -5.46 21.03
N ARG A 47 10.82 -4.75 19.93
CA ARG A 47 9.94 -4.94 18.77
C ARG A 47 10.74 -5.57 17.66
N GLU A 48 10.24 -6.66 17.11
CA GLU A 48 10.84 -7.39 16.00
C GLU A 48 10.06 -7.12 14.69
N VAL A 49 10.81 -6.95 13.61
CA VAL A 49 10.23 -6.94 12.25
C VAL A 49 10.06 -8.37 11.80
N ARG A 50 8.85 -8.75 11.46
CA ARG A 50 8.58 -10.06 10.88
C ARG A 50 8.06 -9.90 9.45
N VAL A 51 8.83 -10.46 8.52
CA VAL A 51 8.41 -10.66 7.14
C VAL A 51 7.69 -11.99 7.07
N GLY A 52 6.47 -12.00 6.56
CA GLY A 52 5.67 -13.22 6.47
C GLY A 52 4.88 -13.31 5.17
N LYS A 53 4.62 -14.56 4.73
CA LYS A 53 3.72 -14.81 3.60
C LYS A 53 2.32 -14.28 3.94
N LEU A 54 1.63 -13.76 2.94
CA LEU A 54 0.24 -13.34 3.09
C LEU A 54 -0.63 -14.58 3.35
N LYS A 55 -1.46 -14.52 4.40
CA LYS A 55 -2.14 -15.71 4.96
C LYS A 55 -3.30 -16.22 4.13
N SER A 56 -3.98 -15.36 3.38
CA SER A 56 -5.17 -15.73 2.61
C SER A 56 -4.92 -15.65 1.11
N ALA A 57 -5.62 -16.48 0.35
CA ALA A 57 -5.62 -16.42 -1.11
C ALA A 57 -6.03 -15.02 -1.62
N THR A 58 -6.96 -14.35 -0.93
CA THR A 58 -7.39 -12.98 -1.26
C THR A 58 -6.34 -11.91 -0.96
N SER A 59 -5.37 -12.21 -0.09
CA SER A 59 -4.26 -11.29 0.19
C SER A 59 -3.15 -11.40 -0.83
N LYS A 60 -2.90 -12.61 -1.38
CA LYS A 60 -2.04 -12.81 -2.53
C LYS A 60 -2.82 -12.39 -3.77
N ARG A 61 -2.32 -11.41 -4.46
CA ARG A 61 -2.96 -10.89 -5.66
C ARG A 61 -1.98 -10.14 -6.53
N ASP A 62 -2.34 -10.00 -7.76
CA ASP A 62 -1.66 -9.15 -8.72
C ASP A 62 -2.28 -7.76 -8.70
N VAL A 63 -1.44 -6.73 -8.68
CA VAL A 63 -1.87 -5.34 -8.70
C VAL A 63 -1.34 -4.68 -9.95
N PRO A 64 -2.22 -4.17 -10.83
CA PRO A 64 -1.79 -3.46 -12.03
C PRO A 64 -1.09 -2.15 -11.69
N LEU A 65 -0.07 -1.82 -12.45
CA LEU A 65 0.73 -0.61 -12.29
C LEU A 65 0.31 0.44 -13.33
N ASN A 66 -0.03 1.63 -12.88
CA ASN A 66 -0.17 2.80 -13.74
C ASN A 66 1.19 3.47 -13.98
N ASP A 67 1.26 4.41 -14.92
CA ASP A 67 2.51 5.07 -15.29
C ASP A 67 3.20 5.73 -14.10
N THR A 68 2.47 6.45 -13.26
CA THR A 68 3.01 7.08 -12.05
C THR A 68 3.61 6.07 -11.08
N ALA A 69 2.99 4.89 -10.91
CA ALA A 69 3.54 3.84 -10.06
C ALA A 69 4.83 3.26 -10.64
N ILE A 70 4.90 3.10 -11.97
CA ILE A 70 6.10 2.63 -12.67
C ILE A 70 7.23 3.63 -12.54
N GLU A 71 6.99 4.91 -12.80
CA GLU A 71 7.98 5.98 -12.63
C GLU A 71 8.57 5.97 -11.21
N MET A 72 7.72 5.93 -10.20
CA MET A 72 8.18 5.87 -8.80
C MET A 72 8.97 4.61 -8.46
N ILE A 73 8.63 3.46 -9.06
CA ILE A 73 9.38 2.22 -8.87
C ILE A 73 10.75 2.32 -9.53
N LEU A 74 10.83 2.90 -10.72
CA LEU A 74 12.11 3.14 -11.40
C LEU A 74 12.99 4.10 -10.61
N ASP A 75 12.43 5.18 -10.08
CA ASP A 75 13.16 6.11 -9.20
C ASP A 75 13.70 5.40 -7.95
N LEU A 76 12.89 4.57 -7.30
CA LEU A 76 13.32 3.77 -6.15
C LEU A 76 14.44 2.80 -6.51
N ARG A 77 14.36 2.13 -7.66
CA ARG A 77 15.41 1.23 -8.14
C ARG A 77 16.70 1.97 -8.48
N ASN A 78 16.61 3.16 -9.06
CA ASN A 78 17.78 3.97 -9.32
C ASN A 78 18.54 4.36 -8.06
N GLU A 79 17.83 4.56 -6.95
CA GLU A 79 18.41 4.99 -5.67
C GLU A 79 18.79 3.81 -4.76
N PHE A 80 17.98 2.76 -4.74
CA PHE A 80 18.03 1.71 -3.69
C PHE A 80 18.04 0.27 -4.22
N TYR A 81 18.49 0.03 -5.45
CA TYR A 81 18.53 -1.33 -5.97
C TYR A 81 19.76 -2.09 -5.48
N PHE A 82 19.53 -3.12 -4.66
CA PHE A 82 20.56 -4.03 -4.14
C PHE A 82 20.42 -5.47 -4.65
N GLY A 83 19.71 -5.67 -5.75
CA GLY A 83 19.43 -6.97 -6.36
C GLY A 83 17.96 -7.37 -6.34
N GLU A 84 17.62 -8.44 -7.06
CA GLU A 84 16.22 -8.88 -7.24
C GLU A 84 15.52 -9.26 -5.94
N ASP A 85 16.24 -9.89 -5.00
CA ASP A 85 15.69 -10.32 -3.72
C ASP A 85 15.74 -9.23 -2.63
N SER A 86 16.29 -8.04 -2.94
CA SER A 86 16.34 -6.94 -1.99
C SER A 86 14.98 -6.24 -1.87
N PRO A 87 14.66 -5.68 -0.68
CA PRO A 87 13.45 -4.87 -0.51
C PRO A 87 13.39 -3.73 -1.51
N LEU A 88 12.19 -3.46 -2.04
CA LEU A 88 11.96 -2.30 -2.91
C LEU A 88 12.12 -0.97 -2.14
N ILE A 89 11.83 -0.98 -0.84
CA ILE A 89 11.99 0.17 0.07
C ILE A 89 12.85 -0.30 1.26
N PRO A 90 14.18 -0.36 1.09
CA PRO A 90 15.06 -0.81 2.14
C PRO A 90 15.22 0.23 3.25
N ASP A 91 15.70 -0.19 4.39
CA ASP A 91 16.24 0.69 5.42
C ASP A 91 17.72 1.06 5.11
N GLU A 92 18.37 1.72 6.06
CA GLU A 92 19.77 2.14 5.94
C GLU A 92 20.80 0.99 5.84
N ASN A 93 20.39 -0.22 6.24
CA ASN A 93 21.22 -1.43 6.20
C ASN A 93 20.91 -2.31 4.97
N GLY A 94 19.94 -1.92 4.13
CA GLY A 94 19.46 -2.73 3.02
C GLY A 94 18.36 -3.74 3.42
N ASP A 95 17.93 -3.75 4.68
CA ASP A 95 16.91 -4.64 5.20
C ASP A 95 15.49 -4.07 5.02
N PHE A 96 14.47 -4.89 5.34
CA PHE A 96 13.07 -4.45 5.29
C PHE A 96 12.80 -3.29 6.25
N THR A 97 12.37 -2.17 5.71
CA THR A 97 12.02 -0.97 6.50
C THR A 97 10.95 -1.27 7.55
N ARG A 98 11.19 -0.85 8.79
CA ARG A 98 10.24 -0.99 9.89
C ARG A 98 9.00 -0.11 9.67
N PRO A 99 7.78 -0.63 9.89
CA PRO A 99 6.54 0.15 9.75
C PRO A 99 6.52 1.47 10.53
N VAL A 100 7.11 1.47 11.74
CA VAL A 100 7.19 2.69 12.55
C VAL A 100 8.10 3.75 11.90
N ASN A 101 9.22 3.35 11.30
CA ASN A 101 10.17 4.27 10.65
C ASN A 101 9.56 4.84 9.37
N PHE A 102 8.91 3.99 8.57
CA PHE A 102 8.18 4.42 7.38
C PHE A 102 7.11 5.46 7.72
N ARG A 103 6.31 5.22 8.77
CA ARG A 103 5.29 6.15 9.24
C ARG A 103 5.89 7.47 9.72
N LYS A 104 7.02 7.45 10.44
CA LYS A 104 7.73 8.66 10.87
C LYS A 104 8.21 9.48 9.67
N ARG A 105 8.78 8.82 8.63
CA ARG A 105 9.20 9.48 7.39
C ARG A 105 8.00 10.13 6.68
N TYR A 106 6.90 9.41 6.56
CA TYR A 106 5.65 9.92 5.96
C TYR A 106 5.13 11.17 6.67
N TYR A 107 5.03 11.15 8.00
CA TYR A 107 4.56 12.31 8.76
C TYR A 107 5.50 13.52 8.66
N ARG A 108 6.80 13.29 8.56
CA ARG A 108 7.79 14.36 8.34
C ARG A 108 7.58 15.04 6.99
N ILE A 109 7.29 14.25 5.94
CA ILE A 109 6.99 14.78 4.61
C ILE A 109 5.71 15.61 4.62
N LEU A 110 4.62 15.12 5.22
CA LEU A 110 3.36 15.87 5.33
C LEU A 110 3.58 17.21 6.05
N LYS A 111 4.31 17.18 7.17
CA LYS A 111 4.62 18.39 7.94
C LYS A 111 5.44 19.40 7.12
N ALA A 112 6.46 18.92 6.40
CA ALA A 112 7.29 19.77 5.54
C ALA A 112 6.49 20.41 4.39
N ALA A 113 5.50 19.68 3.86
CA ALA A 113 4.63 20.15 2.79
C ALA A 113 3.44 21.00 3.28
N GLY A 114 3.29 21.24 4.59
CA GLY A 114 2.15 21.96 5.16
C GLY A 114 0.81 21.22 5.01
N ILE A 115 0.84 19.89 4.80
CA ILE A 115 -0.35 19.07 4.60
C ILE A 115 -0.85 18.56 5.95
N GLU A 116 -2.16 18.63 6.17
CA GLU A 116 -2.81 18.08 7.36
C GLU A 116 -2.44 16.60 7.55
N THR A 117 -2.06 16.25 8.77
CA THR A 117 -1.62 14.91 9.12
C THR A 117 -2.79 13.91 9.06
N LYS A 118 -2.75 13.01 8.09
CA LYS A 118 -3.66 11.87 7.96
C LYS A 118 -2.86 10.57 8.02
N GLY A 119 -3.47 9.52 8.58
CA GLY A 119 -2.82 8.21 8.67
C GLY A 119 -2.52 7.61 7.30
N LEU A 120 -1.46 6.79 7.18
CA LEU A 120 -1.08 6.10 5.93
C LEU A 120 -2.25 5.35 5.27
N HIS A 121 -3.18 4.83 6.07
CA HIS A 121 -4.35 4.12 5.54
C HIS A 121 -5.29 5.04 4.73
N SER A 122 -5.27 6.34 4.98
CA SER A 122 -6.04 7.32 4.19
C SER A 122 -5.64 7.35 2.72
N LEU A 123 -4.36 7.07 2.40
CA LEU A 123 -3.89 6.97 1.01
C LEU A 123 -4.61 5.85 0.25
N ARG A 124 -4.79 4.70 0.90
CA ARG A 124 -5.54 3.58 0.33
C ARG A 124 -7.03 3.90 0.20
N HIS A 125 -7.61 4.63 1.16
CA HIS A 125 -8.99 5.10 1.05
C HIS A 125 -9.16 6.07 -0.12
N THR A 126 -8.22 7.01 -0.30
CA THR A 126 -8.23 7.93 -1.44
C THR A 126 -8.16 7.18 -2.76
N PHE A 127 -7.27 6.19 -2.89
CA PHE A 127 -7.19 5.33 -4.07
C PHE A 127 -8.53 4.64 -4.35
N ALA A 128 -9.13 4.01 -3.35
CA ALA A 128 -10.42 3.33 -3.49
C ALA A 128 -11.54 4.30 -3.91
N THR A 129 -11.59 5.46 -3.27
CA THR A 129 -12.57 6.52 -3.59
C THR A 129 -12.43 7.00 -5.04
N ASN A 130 -11.21 7.25 -5.49
CA ASN A 130 -10.94 7.69 -6.86
C ASN A 130 -11.39 6.65 -7.89
N LEU A 131 -11.18 5.36 -7.62
CA LEU A 131 -11.62 4.29 -8.52
C LEU A 131 -13.15 4.19 -8.62
N VAL A 132 -13.87 4.37 -7.52
CA VAL A 132 -15.35 4.35 -7.55
C VAL A 132 -15.94 5.62 -8.16
N ASN A 133 -15.41 6.80 -7.79
CA ASN A 133 -15.90 8.07 -8.36
C ASN A 133 -15.52 8.24 -9.83
N GLY A 134 -14.60 7.43 -10.32
CA GLY A 134 -14.11 7.46 -11.69
C GLY A 134 -12.88 8.35 -11.89
N ILE A 135 -12.03 7.90 -12.78
CA ILE A 135 -10.81 8.57 -13.21
C ILE A 135 -11.03 9.10 -14.63
N LYS A 136 -10.85 10.42 -14.81
CA LYS A 136 -10.92 11.04 -16.13
C LYS A 136 -9.75 10.54 -16.99
N GLN A 137 -10.09 9.95 -18.13
CA GLN A 137 -9.13 9.48 -19.12
C GLN A 137 -8.65 10.62 -20.01
N ALA A 138 -7.53 10.42 -20.71
CA ALA A 138 -6.99 11.42 -21.65
C ALA A 138 -7.98 11.83 -22.76
N ASN A 139 -8.86 10.92 -23.15
CA ASN A 139 -9.94 11.18 -24.14
C ASN A 139 -11.18 11.87 -23.53
N GLY A 140 -11.12 12.31 -22.26
CA GLY A 140 -12.20 12.98 -21.56
C GLY A 140 -13.28 12.07 -20.96
N THR A 141 -13.27 10.77 -21.25
CA THR A 141 -14.20 9.82 -20.63
C THR A 141 -13.86 9.58 -19.15
N ILE A 142 -14.88 9.25 -18.34
CA ILE A 142 -14.70 8.87 -16.94
C ILE A 142 -14.85 7.36 -16.85
N LYS A 143 -13.80 6.68 -16.37
CA LYS A 143 -13.82 5.25 -16.10
C LYS A 143 -13.89 5.01 -14.60
N SER A 144 -14.95 4.36 -14.14
CA SER A 144 -15.16 3.99 -12.74
C SER A 144 -15.23 2.47 -12.58
N LEU A 145 -14.94 1.99 -11.38
CA LEU A 145 -15.11 0.61 -10.99
C LEU A 145 -16.26 0.49 -9.98
N THR A 146 -16.97 -0.62 -10.01
CA THR A 146 -17.96 -0.92 -8.98
C THR A 146 -17.29 -1.13 -7.63
N PRO A 147 -17.98 -0.91 -6.49
CA PRO A 147 -17.43 -1.17 -5.15
C PRO A 147 -16.91 -2.60 -5.02
N ARG A 148 -17.53 -3.57 -5.66
CA ARG A 148 -17.09 -4.97 -5.66
C ARG A 148 -15.75 -5.14 -6.36
N GLN A 149 -15.59 -4.58 -7.55
CA GLN A 149 -14.31 -4.62 -8.28
C GLN A 149 -13.18 -3.93 -7.49
N VAL A 150 -13.48 -2.82 -6.82
CA VAL A 150 -12.50 -2.15 -5.95
C VAL A 150 -12.15 -3.00 -4.74
N ALA A 151 -13.13 -3.68 -4.12
CA ALA A 151 -12.88 -4.61 -3.01
C ALA A 151 -11.96 -5.77 -3.42
N ASP A 152 -12.20 -6.36 -4.58
CA ASP A 152 -11.38 -7.45 -5.13
C ASP A 152 -9.95 -6.97 -5.41
N LEU A 153 -9.79 -5.80 -6.04
CA LEU A 153 -8.47 -5.19 -6.30
C LEU A 153 -7.69 -4.90 -5.01
N LEU A 154 -8.39 -4.46 -3.98
CA LEU A 154 -7.81 -4.18 -2.68
C LEU A 154 -7.53 -5.45 -1.85
N GLY A 155 -8.07 -6.61 -2.23
CA GLY A 155 -7.99 -7.84 -1.43
C GLY A 155 -8.77 -7.72 -0.12
N HIS A 156 -9.99 -7.18 -0.17
CA HIS A 156 -10.94 -7.24 0.92
C HIS A 156 -11.64 -8.60 0.91
N THR A 157 -11.82 -9.20 2.07
CA THR A 157 -12.53 -10.48 2.22
C THR A 157 -14.04 -10.33 2.01
N THR A 158 -14.57 -9.11 2.22
CA THR A 158 -15.99 -8.78 2.01
C THR A 158 -16.11 -7.42 1.32
N SER A 159 -17.09 -7.28 0.42
CA SER A 159 -17.42 -5.99 -0.23
C SER A 159 -18.07 -5.02 0.75
N GLU A 160 -18.65 -5.51 1.86
CA GLU A 160 -19.38 -4.73 2.86
C GLU A 160 -18.58 -3.52 3.39
N ILE A 161 -17.28 -3.70 3.65
CA ILE A 161 -16.41 -2.61 4.10
C ILE A 161 -16.32 -1.53 3.03
N THR A 162 -16.21 -1.92 1.77
CA THR A 162 -16.13 -0.99 0.64
C THR A 162 -17.49 -0.31 0.41
N GLU A 163 -18.57 -1.06 0.42
CA GLU A 163 -19.94 -0.56 0.24
C GLU A 163 -20.36 0.39 1.36
N MET A 164 -20.07 0.06 2.63
CA MET A 164 -20.42 0.89 3.78
C MET A 164 -19.77 2.28 3.74
N TYR A 165 -18.55 2.40 3.22
CA TYR A 165 -17.87 3.69 3.07
C TYR A 165 -18.48 4.55 1.95
N TYR A 166 -19.00 3.93 0.89
CA TYR A 166 -19.55 4.67 -0.26
C TYR A 166 -21.01 5.07 -0.04
N VAL A 167 -21.84 4.20 0.54
CA VAL A 167 -23.23 4.51 0.88
C VAL A 167 -23.31 5.67 1.90
N LYS A 168 -22.44 5.71 2.90
CA LYS A 168 -22.40 6.85 3.84
C LYS A 168 -22.07 8.20 3.18
N ARG A 169 -21.26 8.19 2.11
CA ARG A 169 -20.83 9.43 1.47
C ARG A 169 -21.86 9.98 0.49
N ASP A 170 -22.67 9.13 -0.13
CA ASP A 170 -23.77 9.56 -0.98
C ASP A 170 -24.91 10.19 -0.17
N LEU A 171 -25.18 9.69 1.03
CA LEU A 171 -26.18 10.25 1.94
C LEU A 171 -25.79 11.64 2.48
N THR A 172 -24.51 11.98 2.60
CA THR A 172 -24.04 13.32 3.00
C THR A 172 -24.07 14.34 1.87
N LYS A 173 -24.23 13.92 0.61
CA LYS A 173 -24.40 14.82 -0.54
C LYS A 173 -25.87 15.16 -0.86
N LEU A 174 -26.82 14.51 -0.16
CA LEU A 174 -28.26 14.71 -0.34
C LEU A 174 -28.88 15.68 0.69
N ASN A 175 -28.04 16.32 1.54
CA ASN A 175 -28.46 17.37 2.49
C ASN A 175 -27.82 18.69 2.14
#